data_cb4314f2e9417d3694de92fb7be14e9b
#
_entry.id   cb4314f2e9417d3694de92fb7be14e9b
#
_cell.length_a   1.000
_cell.length_b   1.000
_cell.length_c   1.000
_cell.angle_alpha   90.00
_cell.angle_beta   90.00
_cell.angle_gamma   90.00
#
_symmetry.space_group_name_H-M   'P 1'
#
loop_
_entity.id
_entity.type
_entity.pdbx_description
1 polymer ?
#
loop_
_entity_poly.entity_id
_entity_poly.type
_entity_poly.pdbx_seq_one_letter_code
_entity_poly.pdbx_strand_id
1 'polypeptide(L)'
;VFEDEERIFEAIVNGADGYLLKKTPPAKLLEAISEVMEGGAPMTPAIARQVLLLFNSQHRHTEKKDFNLSAREQEILAYLVKGLSYKMIADKCNISYPTVNSHISHIYEKLHVSSGTEAVAKALANKIV
;
A
#
# COMPACT_ATOMS: atom_id res chain seq x y z
N VAL A 1 12.15 -21.21 0.90
CA VAL A 1 11.24 -20.07 1.01
C VAL A 1 12.06 -18.85 1.32
N PHE A 2 12.26 -18.05 0.33
CA PHE A 2 13.11 -16.88 0.52
C PHE A 2 12.32 -15.63 0.27
N GLU A 3 12.28 -14.77 1.26
CA GLU A 3 11.91 -13.38 1.08
C GLU A 3 13.13 -12.70 0.41
N ASP A 4 13.33 -13.04 -0.87
CA ASP A 4 14.45 -12.52 -1.62
C ASP A 4 14.15 -11.08 -2.02
N GLU A 5 14.94 -10.15 -1.50
CA GLU A 5 14.76 -8.72 -1.75
C GLU A 5 14.75 -8.38 -3.24
N GLU A 6 15.59 -9.02 -4.03
CA GLU A 6 15.64 -8.78 -5.47
C GLU A 6 14.34 -9.19 -6.16
N ARG A 7 13.79 -10.35 -5.78
CA ARG A 7 12.53 -10.84 -6.36
C ARG A 7 11.35 -9.99 -5.97
N ILE A 8 11.30 -9.54 -4.72
CA ILE A 8 10.26 -8.65 -4.24
C ILE A 8 10.33 -7.32 -5.01
N PHE A 9 11.51 -6.76 -5.13
CA PHE A 9 11.74 -5.51 -5.85
C PHE A 9 11.34 -5.63 -7.32
N GLU A 10 11.81 -6.69 -8.01
CA GLU A 10 11.45 -6.93 -9.41
C GLU A 10 9.95 -7.07 -9.60
N ALA A 11 9.27 -7.81 -8.72
CA ALA A 11 7.83 -7.99 -8.81
C ALA A 11 7.10 -6.65 -8.69
N ILE A 12 7.49 -5.81 -7.75
CA ILE A 12 6.85 -4.52 -7.52
C ILE A 12 7.13 -3.55 -8.66
N VAL A 13 8.37 -3.48 -9.15
CA VAL A 13 8.74 -2.64 -10.29
C VAL A 13 7.98 -3.05 -11.54
N ASN A 14 7.73 -4.34 -11.73
CA ASN A 14 6.98 -4.86 -12.87
C ASN A 14 5.45 -4.77 -12.69
N GLY A 15 4.98 -4.12 -11.65
CA GLY A 15 3.57 -3.81 -11.48
C GLY A 15 2.79 -4.77 -10.60
N ALA A 16 3.45 -5.57 -9.77
CA ALA A 16 2.74 -6.42 -8.82
C ALA A 16 1.96 -5.55 -7.82
N ASP A 17 0.71 -5.91 -7.58
CA ASP A 17 -0.16 -5.19 -6.64
C ASP A 17 -0.05 -5.68 -5.21
N GLY A 18 0.65 -6.78 -4.99
CA GLY A 18 0.89 -7.36 -3.67
C GLY A 18 1.93 -8.45 -3.75
N TYR A 19 2.31 -9.00 -2.62
CA TYR A 19 3.31 -10.07 -2.55
C TYR A 19 3.01 -10.97 -1.36
N LEU A 20 2.93 -12.28 -1.59
CA LEU A 20 2.67 -13.27 -0.55
C LEU A 20 3.66 -14.42 -0.66
N LEU A 21 3.94 -15.06 0.47
CA LEU A 21 4.77 -16.25 0.52
C LEU A 21 3.99 -17.48 0.10
N LYS A 22 4.67 -18.47 -0.50
CA LYS A 22 4.07 -19.74 -0.92
C LYS A 22 3.38 -20.50 0.21
N LYS A 23 3.79 -20.27 1.45
CA LYS A 23 3.21 -20.90 2.64
C LYS A 23 1.91 -20.25 3.12
N THR A 24 1.42 -19.25 2.42
CA THR A 24 0.18 -18.57 2.80
C THR A 24 -0.98 -19.54 2.83
N PRO A 25 -1.74 -19.64 3.94
CA PRO A 25 -2.92 -20.51 4.00
C PRO A 25 -3.96 -20.16 2.94
N PRO A 26 -4.71 -21.13 2.41
CA PRO A 26 -5.71 -20.88 1.36
C PRO A 26 -6.72 -19.78 1.69
N ALA A 27 -7.21 -19.72 2.92
CA ALA A 27 -8.15 -18.68 3.34
C ALA A 27 -7.55 -17.28 3.24
N LYS A 28 -6.30 -17.15 3.66
CA LYS A 28 -5.54 -15.88 3.54
C LYS A 28 -5.28 -15.51 2.10
N LEU A 29 -5.01 -16.50 1.26
CA LEU A 29 -4.79 -16.28 -0.17
C LEU A 29 -6.05 -15.73 -0.84
N LEU A 30 -7.22 -16.28 -0.53
CA LEU A 30 -8.49 -15.80 -1.06
C LEU A 30 -8.78 -14.37 -0.62
N GLU A 31 -8.54 -14.05 0.65
CA GLU A 31 -8.66 -12.69 1.17
C GLU A 31 -7.72 -11.73 0.41
N ALA A 32 -6.50 -12.15 0.17
CA ALA A 32 -5.50 -11.34 -0.53
C ALA A 32 -5.91 -11.07 -1.98
N ILE A 33 -6.42 -12.08 -2.69
CA ILE A 33 -6.90 -11.92 -4.06
C ILE A 33 -8.06 -10.92 -4.10
N SER A 34 -9.01 -11.05 -3.19
CA SER A 34 -10.14 -10.13 -3.07
C SER A 34 -9.66 -8.70 -2.80
N GLU A 35 -8.70 -8.54 -1.91
CA GLU A 35 -8.12 -7.25 -1.56
C GLU A 35 -7.41 -6.59 -2.74
N VAL A 36 -6.66 -7.36 -3.54
CA VAL A 36 -6.01 -6.85 -4.75
C VAL A 36 -7.04 -6.34 -5.74
N MET A 37 -8.11 -7.10 -5.95
CA MET A 37 -9.19 -6.71 -6.88
C MET A 37 -9.89 -5.43 -6.42
N GLU A 38 -9.86 -5.13 -5.14
CA GLU A 38 -10.42 -3.91 -4.57
C GLU A 38 -9.40 -2.77 -4.50
N GLY A 39 -8.21 -2.96 -5.04
CA GLY A 39 -7.15 -1.94 -5.08
C GLY A 39 -6.23 -1.92 -3.88
N GLY A 40 -6.33 -2.91 -2.99
CA GLY A 40 -5.46 -3.02 -1.84
C GLY A 40 -4.10 -3.62 -2.19
N ALA A 41 -3.23 -3.69 -1.20
CA ALA A 41 -1.86 -4.20 -1.35
C ALA A 41 -1.60 -5.30 -0.30
N PRO A 42 -2.06 -6.54 -0.56
CA PRO A 42 -1.86 -7.61 0.41
C PRO A 42 -0.38 -7.95 0.54
N MET A 43 0.11 -7.85 1.76
CA MET A 43 1.49 -8.19 2.11
C MET A 43 1.55 -8.63 3.56
N THR A 44 2.51 -9.51 3.88
CA THR A 44 2.82 -9.79 5.28
C THR A 44 3.59 -8.59 5.86
N PRO A 45 3.59 -8.41 7.19
CA PRO A 45 4.40 -7.35 7.81
C PRO A 45 5.89 -7.42 7.43
N ALA A 46 6.44 -8.62 7.32
CA ALA A 46 7.84 -8.81 6.92
C ALA A 46 8.10 -8.32 5.49
N ILE A 47 7.21 -8.65 4.55
CA ILE A 47 7.31 -8.20 3.16
C ILE A 47 7.15 -6.68 3.08
N ALA A 48 6.20 -6.10 3.80
CA ALA A 48 6.01 -4.65 3.84
C ALA A 48 7.27 -3.93 4.33
N ARG A 49 7.94 -4.48 5.35
CA ARG A 49 9.20 -3.92 5.85
C ARG A 49 10.29 -3.97 4.79
N GLN A 50 10.43 -5.07 4.06
CA GLN A 50 11.42 -5.18 2.99
C GLN A 50 11.16 -4.20 1.86
N VAL A 51 9.91 -4.02 1.47
CA VAL A 51 9.52 -3.01 0.46
C VAL A 51 9.95 -1.62 0.94
N LEU A 52 9.67 -1.28 2.19
CA LEU A 52 10.07 0.00 2.77
C LEU A 52 11.57 0.21 2.73
N LEU A 53 12.35 -0.79 3.11
CA LEU A 53 13.83 -0.70 3.10
C LEU A 53 14.37 -0.50 1.69
N LEU A 54 13.82 -1.20 0.70
CA LEU A 54 14.23 -1.07 -0.70
C LEU A 54 13.94 0.34 -1.23
N PHE A 55 12.77 0.88 -0.96
CA PHE A 55 12.43 2.24 -1.37
C PHE A 55 13.30 3.28 -0.68
N ASN A 56 13.55 3.14 0.60
CA ASN A 56 14.43 4.05 1.34
C ASN A 56 15.86 4.05 0.81
N SER A 57 16.39 2.89 0.42
CA SER A 57 17.74 2.81 -0.14
C SER A 57 17.88 3.50 -1.48
N GLN A 58 16.81 3.54 -2.27
CA GLN A 58 16.80 4.18 -3.59
C GLN A 58 16.45 5.66 -3.55
N HIS A 59 15.73 6.10 -2.52
CA HIS A 59 15.23 7.47 -2.41
C HIS A 59 15.80 8.24 -1.22
N ARG A 60 17.02 7.92 -0.81
CA ARG A 60 17.68 8.57 0.35
C ARG A 60 17.76 10.07 0.28
N HIS A 61 17.61 10.66 -0.90
CA HIS A 61 17.78 12.08 -1.13
C HIS A 61 16.52 12.77 -1.62
N THR A 62 15.36 12.12 -1.53
CA THR A 62 14.12 12.80 -1.89
C THR A 62 13.77 13.82 -0.83
N GLU A 63 13.73 15.08 -1.24
CA GLU A 63 13.19 16.14 -0.42
C GLU A 63 11.74 15.82 -0.07
N LYS A 64 11.31 16.29 1.10
CA LYS A 64 9.93 16.13 1.54
C LYS A 64 9.02 16.83 0.55
N LYS A 65 8.35 16.06 -0.30
CA LYS A 65 7.42 16.59 -1.30
C LYS A 65 6.06 16.82 -0.67
N ASP A 66 5.46 17.96 -0.97
CA ASP A 66 4.08 18.21 -0.63
C ASP A 66 3.20 17.64 -1.75
N PHE A 67 2.43 16.60 -1.42
CA PHE A 67 1.50 15.97 -2.36
C PHE A 67 0.11 16.58 -2.32
N ASN A 68 -0.08 17.59 -1.50
CA ASN A 68 -1.34 18.32 -1.39
C ASN A 68 -2.52 17.43 -1.00
N LEU A 69 -2.28 16.48 -0.11
CA LEU A 69 -3.32 15.60 0.41
C LEU A 69 -4.22 16.35 1.40
N SER A 70 -5.53 16.13 1.31
CA SER A 70 -6.46 16.65 2.30
C SER A 70 -6.28 15.91 3.64
N ALA A 71 -6.84 16.46 4.72
CA ALA A 71 -6.80 15.82 6.03
C ALA A 71 -7.43 14.43 6.01
N ARG A 72 -8.55 14.28 5.31
CA ARG A 72 -9.22 12.98 5.15
C ARG A 72 -8.38 12.01 4.34
N GLU A 73 -7.75 12.49 3.28
CA GLU A 73 -6.86 11.64 2.46
C GLU A 73 -5.64 11.16 3.26
N GLN A 74 -5.05 12.03 4.06
CA GLN A 74 -3.95 11.64 4.95
C GLN A 74 -4.39 10.59 5.97
N GLU A 75 -5.56 10.76 6.55
CA GLU A 75 -6.13 9.80 7.51
C GLU A 75 -6.34 8.42 6.85
N ILE A 76 -6.93 8.40 5.67
CA ILE A 76 -7.19 7.15 4.94
C ILE A 76 -5.86 6.48 4.53
N LEU A 77 -4.90 7.27 4.06
CA LEU A 77 -3.58 6.76 3.72
C LEU A 77 -2.86 6.16 4.94
N ALA A 78 -2.99 6.78 6.10
CA ALA A 78 -2.43 6.25 7.35
C ALA A 78 -3.03 4.89 7.71
N TYR A 79 -4.34 4.72 7.55
CA TYR A 79 -4.98 3.43 7.77
C TYR A 79 -4.52 2.37 6.76
N LEU A 80 -4.36 2.77 5.51
CA LEU A 80 -3.85 1.87 4.47
C LEU A 80 -2.43 1.39 4.80
N VAL A 81 -1.58 2.28 5.29
CA VAL A 81 -0.22 1.94 5.72
C VAL A 81 -0.24 0.96 6.90
N LYS A 82 -1.22 1.08 7.78
CA LYS A 82 -1.40 0.15 8.91
C LYS A 82 -1.95 -1.21 8.49
N GLY A 83 -2.32 -1.37 7.22
CA GLY A 83 -2.81 -2.63 6.70
C GLY A 83 -4.32 -2.84 6.82
N LEU A 84 -5.08 -1.79 7.09
CA LEU A 84 -6.52 -1.91 7.15
C LEU A 84 -7.10 -2.13 5.75
N SER A 85 -8.13 -2.99 5.65
CA SER A 85 -8.89 -3.16 4.41
C SER A 85 -9.78 -1.93 4.18
N TYR A 86 -10.27 -1.79 2.96
CA TYR A 86 -11.19 -0.69 2.63
C TYR A 86 -12.45 -0.72 3.48
N LYS A 87 -12.97 -1.91 3.79
CA LYS A 87 -14.12 -2.06 4.69
C LYS A 87 -13.82 -1.55 6.10
N MET A 88 -12.64 -1.88 6.61
CA MET A 88 -12.20 -1.42 7.93
C MET A 88 -12.01 0.09 7.94
N ILE A 89 -11.46 0.66 6.87
CA ILE A 89 -11.31 2.11 6.73
C ILE A 89 -12.67 2.79 6.69
N ALA A 90 -13.62 2.22 5.94
CA ALA A 90 -14.98 2.74 5.87
C ALA A 90 -15.62 2.80 7.27
N ASP A 91 -15.47 1.74 8.04
CA ASP A 91 -15.98 1.68 9.42
C ASP A 91 -15.30 2.71 10.33
N LYS A 92 -13.97 2.81 10.24
CA LYS A 92 -13.21 3.78 11.05
C LYS A 92 -13.57 5.22 10.74
N CYS A 93 -13.79 5.54 9.48
CA CYS A 93 -14.11 6.89 9.03
C CYS A 93 -15.60 7.18 9.01
N ASN A 94 -16.43 6.18 9.27
CA ASN A 94 -17.88 6.28 9.23
C ASN A 94 -18.41 6.79 7.87
N ILE A 95 -17.86 6.22 6.80
CA ILE A 95 -18.23 6.52 5.42
C ILE A 95 -18.49 5.21 4.67
N SER A 96 -19.10 5.32 3.49
CA SER A 96 -19.37 4.14 2.67
C SER A 96 -18.11 3.60 1.99
N TYR A 97 -18.14 2.34 1.62
CA TYR A 97 -17.07 1.70 0.85
C TYR A 97 -16.80 2.44 -0.48
N PRO A 98 -17.79 2.78 -1.30
CA PRO A 98 -17.54 3.57 -2.51
C PRO A 98 -16.87 4.92 -2.24
N THR A 99 -17.17 5.55 -1.11
CA THR A 99 -16.52 6.82 -0.73
C THR A 99 -15.04 6.61 -0.41
N VAL A 100 -14.70 5.51 0.29
CA VAL A 100 -13.30 5.13 0.51
C VAL A 100 -12.57 4.95 -0.83
N ASN A 101 -13.18 4.22 -1.76
CA ASN A 101 -12.63 4.01 -3.11
C ASN A 101 -12.34 5.33 -3.83
N SER A 102 -13.26 6.28 -3.75
CA SER A 102 -13.07 7.61 -4.35
C SER A 102 -11.87 8.34 -3.74
N HIS A 103 -11.75 8.31 -2.43
CA HIS A 103 -10.60 8.92 -1.75
C HIS A 103 -9.29 8.24 -2.14
N ILE A 104 -9.28 6.91 -2.24
CA ILE A 104 -8.11 6.15 -2.64
C ILE A 104 -7.69 6.52 -4.07
N SER A 105 -8.63 6.64 -5.00
CA SER A 105 -8.34 7.08 -6.37
C SER A 105 -7.68 8.45 -6.40
N HIS A 106 -8.18 9.39 -5.63
CA HIS A 106 -7.60 10.73 -5.53
C HIS A 106 -6.21 10.71 -4.92
N ILE A 107 -6.00 9.87 -3.89
CA ILE A 107 -4.68 9.69 -3.28
C ILE A 107 -3.69 9.17 -4.33
N TYR A 108 -4.08 8.15 -5.10
CA TYR A 108 -3.21 7.60 -6.14
C TYR A 108 -2.83 8.64 -7.19
N GLU A 109 -3.79 9.45 -7.62
CA GLU A 109 -3.51 10.55 -8.56
C GLU A 109 -2.52 11.55 -7.97
N LYS A 110 -2.74 11.98 -6.73
CA LYS A 110 -1.88 12.96 -6.06
C LYS A 110 -0.48 12.45 -5.79
N LEU A 111 -0.35 11.15 -5.47
CA LEU A 111 0.95 10.53 -5.23
C LEU A 111 1.64 10.09 -6.52
N HIS A 112 0.96 10.16 -7.66
CA HIS A 112 1.45 9.64 -8.95
C HIS A 112 1.81 8.16 -8.88
N VAL A 113 0.92 7.36 -8.30
CA VAL A 113 1.08 5.91 -8.17
C VAL A 113 -0.10 5.20 -8.80
N SER A 114 0.08 3.91 -9.12
CA SER A 114 -0.95 3.11 -9.78
C SER A 114 -1.44 1.92 -8.95
N SER A 115 -0.88 1.71 -7.76
CA SER A 115 -1.27 0.58 -6.91
C SER A 115 -1.17 0.94 -5.43
N GLY A 116 -1.86 0.15 -4.60
CA GLY A 116 -1.80 0.30 -3.15
C GLY A 116 -0.40 0.07 -2.59
N THR A 117 0.34 -0.89 -3.16
CA THR A 117 1.73 -1.16 -2.76
C THR A 117 2.61 0.07 -2.97
N GLU A 118 2.53 0.70 -4.14
CA GLU A 118 3.27 1.91 -4.43
C GLU A 118 2.88 3.05 -3.51
N ALA A 119 1.58 3.20 -3.24
CA ALA A 119 1.08 4.25 -2.36
C ALA A 119 1.64 4.11 -0.93
N VAL A 120 1.61 2.90 -0.38
CA VAL A 120 2.16 2.62 0.96
C VAL A 120 3.66 2.91 1.00
N ALA A 121 4.41 2.40 0.01
CA ALA A 121 5.86 2.60 -0.06
C ALA A 121 6.19 4.10 -0.15
N LYS A 122 5.49 4.84 -0.99
CA LYS A 122 5.72 6.27 -1.17
C LYS A 122 5.36 7.07 0.08
N ALA A 123 4.26 6.70 0.74
CA ALA A 123 3.85 7.35 1.99
C ALA A 123 4.91 7.21 3.08
N LEU A 124 5.47 6.02 3.23
CA LEU A 124 6.50 5.75 4.22
C LEU A 124 7.83 6.40 3.84
N ALA A 125 8.23 6.31 2.58
CA ALA A 125 9.50 6.87 2.10
C ALA A 125 9.54 8.39 2.23
N ASN A 126 8.41 9.06 2.00
CA ASN A 126 8.30 10.52 2.07
C ASN A 126 7.77 11.02 3.42
N LYS A 127 7.60 10.14 4.38
CA LYS A 127 7.10 10.46 5.73
C LYS A 127 5.78 11.24 5.71
N ILE A 128 4.90 10.87 4.79
CA ILE A 128 3.57 11.49 4.68
C ILE A 128 2.69 11.10 5.88
N VAL A 129 2.88 9.87 6.34
CA VAL A 129 2.16 9.32 7.48
C VAL A 129 3.11 8.57 8.41
#